data_dd47ff4ff4b17c7631ca0a4154d48fee
#
_entry.id   dd47ff4ff4b17c7631ca0a4154d48fee
#
_cell.length_a   1.000
_cell.length_b   1.000
_cell.length_c   1.000
_cell.angle_alpha   90.00
_cell.angle_beta   90.00
_cell.angle_gamma   90.00
#
_symmetry.space_group_name_H-M   'P 1'
#
loop_
_entity.id
_entity.type
_entity.pdbx_description
1 polymer ?
#
loop_
_entity_poly.entity_id
_entity_poly.type
_entity_poly.pdbx_seq_one_letter_code
_entity_poly.pdbx_strand_id
1 'polypeptide(L)'
;MRVFRTDCREWQGYKPCSKQKLGLVEGCENCHLYDPIQENVLIVEAGGLGSALRTSVVAKEIRQRSPNARIQWLTSEQSVELAEKNIPSVDSVYPTTWESLMILGSQAYSQIINFESNPLHLAFVSDLILKKRGFTINELGNLVQVSRSSEEFLWLQTNDRFRRRENRKSMQQILLETAGLEWREQSYDIATRPKDDGWAQTFLESNGIVETDRLIGLNIGSSQRHSAKRWPPERFYELVKLCQEYHPEWKLLVLAGLEDVDAYGVIFGLNEVEPLANLVFTGYENTMSQFISLVDHIPLVISADTFGLHVALGLGKKAISLWGPQPQNEPYGYGRERKINLDLDCAPCFAGRSEKCTNPNILQCMREISAPRVYHALEQELSQ
;
A
#
# COMPACT_ATOMS: atom_id res chain seq x y z
N MET A 1 45.53 0.36 17.92
CA MET A 1 44.89 0.24 16.57
C MET A 1 43.56 1.00 16.62
N ARG A 2 43.25 1.82 15.62
CA ARG A 2 41.96 2.53 15.60
C ARG A 2 40.79 1.54 15.39
N VAL A 3 39.70 1.71 16.14
CA VAL A 3 38.53 0.85 16.05
C VAL A 3 37.54 1.41 15.04
N PHE A 4 37.10 0.58 14.07
CA PHE A 4 36.03 0.88 13.11
C PHE A 4 34.92 -0.15 13.29
N ARG A 5 33.74 0.30 13.65
CA ARG A 5 32.53 -0.53 13.78
C ARG A 5 31.80 -0.59 12.41
N THR A 6 32.35 -1.33 11.47
CA THR A 6 31.84 -1.46 10.10
C THR A 6 30.49 -2.19 10.03
N ASP A 7 30.14 -2.89 11.09
CA ASP A 7 28.89 -3.60 11.32
C ASP A 7 27.81 -2.73 11.98
N CYS A 8 28.12 -1.47 12.30
CA CYS A 8 27.15 -0.54 12.88
C CYS A 8 26.17 -0.02 11.83
N ARG A 9 24.87 0.06 12.17
CA ARG A 9 23.81 0.62 11.31
C ARG A 9 24.12 2.05 10.84
N GLU A 10 24.75 2.85 11.70
CA GLU A 10 25.14 4.23 11.43
C GLU A 10 26.46 4.37 10.63
N TRP A 11 27.14 3.25 10.33
CA TRP A 11 28.41 3.28 9.61
C TRP A 11 28.23 3.69 8.15
N GLN A 12 28.93 4.74 7.74
CA GLN A 12 28.86 5.28 6.36
C GLN A 12 30.18 5.10 5.58
N GLY A 13 31.27 4.69 6.24
CA GLY A 13 32.57 4.40 5.64
C GLY A 13 33.38 5.62 5.20
N TYR A 14 32.79 6.54 4.46
CA TYR A 14 33.50 7.68 3.82
C TYR A 14 33.30 9.03 4.54
N LYS A 15 32.50 9.07 5.60
CA LYS A 15 32.26 10.26 6.42
C LYS A 15 31.87 9.87 7.85
N PRO A 16 31.95 10.80 8.82
CA PRO A 16 31.45 10.57 10.18
C PRO A 16 29.97 10.21 10.15
N CYS A 17 29.55 9.28 11.04
CA CYS A 17 28.15 8.90 11.20
C CYS A 17 27.31 10.07 11.75
N SER A 18 25.98 9.95 11.66
CA SER A 18 25.06 10.98 12.15
C SER A 18 25.26 11.33 13.61
N LYS A 19 25.51 10.35 14.47
CA LYS A 19 25.72 10.54 15.92
C LYS A 19 26.99 11.34 16.23
N GLN A 20 28.08 11.10 15.47
CA GLN A 20 29.29 11.91 15.56
C GLN A 20 29.08 13.36 15.13
N LYS A 21 28.36 13.57 14.01
CA LYS A 21 28.07 14.93 13.51
C LYS A 21 27.23 15.76 14.47
N LEU A 22 26.39 15.09 15.26
CA LEU A 22 25.57 15.71 16.30
C LEU A 22 26.32 15.88 17.64
N GLY A 23 27.60 15.47 17.71
CA GLY A 23 28.39 15.56 18.94
C GLY A 23 27.98 14.59 20.05
N LEU A 24 27.18 13.56 19.72
CA LEU A 24 26.66 12.60 20.67
C LEU A 24 27.70 11.53 21.03
N VAL A 25 28.68 11.28 20.17
CA VAL A 25 29.80 10.35 20.36
C VAL A 25 31.06 10.89 19.70
N GLU A 26 32.24 10.58 20.26
CA GLU A 26 33.53 11.04 19.74
C GLU A 26 34.03 10.14 18.60
N GLY A 27 33.73 8.84 18.65
CA GLY A 27 34.20 7.85 17.68
C GLY A 27 33.63 6.46 17.96
N CYS A 28 34.12 5.46 17.22
CA CYS A 28 33.63 4.08 17.33
C CYS A 28 34.18 3.33 18.54
N GLU A 29 35.30 3.76 19.14
CA GLU A 29 36.04 2.99 20.14
C GLU A 29 35.22 2.76 21.41
N ASN A 30 34.60 3.80 21.94
CA ASN A 30 33.76 3.75 23.15
C ASN A 30 32.33 4.23 22.84
N CYS A 31 31.78 3.88 21.67
CA CYS A 31 30.48 4.32 21.24
C CYS A 31 29.36 3.64 22.04
N HIS A 32 28.72 4.38 22.95
CA HIS A 32 27.55 3.92 23.70
C HIS A 32 26.27 3.84 22.86
N LEU A 33 26.27 4.39 21.64
CA LEU A 33 25.19 4.33 20.66
C LEU A 33 25.52 3.32 19.54
N TYR A 34 26.40 2.36 19.79
CA TYR A 34 26.74 1.30 18.85
C TYR A 34 25.53 0.38 18.64
N ASP A 35 25.08 0.29 17.40
CA ASP A 35 23.93 -0.52 16.96
C ASP A 35 24.40 -1.53 15.91
N PRO A 36 24.80 -2.75 16.34
CA PRO A 36 25.32 -3.75 15.41
C PRO A 36 24.23 -4.37 14.55
N ILE A 37 24.48 -4.47 13.25
CA ILE A 37 23.66 -5.23 12.32
C ILE A 37 23.93 -6.71 12.52
N GLN A 38 22.94 -7.45 13.02
CA GLN A 38 23.06 -8.90 13.24
C GLN A 38 22.60 -9.70 12.03
N GLU A 39 21.60 -9.21 11.32
CA GLU A 39 21.05 -9.81 10.11
C GLU A 39 20.94 -8.77 9.00
N ASN A 40 21.23 -9.17 7.77
CA ASN A 40 21.04 -8.34 6.58
C ASN A 40 19.98 -9.02 5.71
N VAL A 41 18.82 -8.39 5.58
CA VAL A 41 17.67 -8.94 4.87
C VAL A 41 17.36 -8.09 3.65
N LEU A 42 17.18 -8.73 2.49
CA LEU A 42 16.73 -8.08 1.26
C LEU A 42 15.31 -8.53 0.94
N ILE A 43 14.40 -7.57 0.82
CA ILE A 43 13.05 -7.75 0.27
C ILE A 43 13.06 -7.26 -1.17
N VAL A 44 12.58 -8.06 -2.10
CA VAL A 44 12.42 -7.73 -3.52
C VAL A 44 10.94 -7.75 -3.85
N GLU A 45 10.37 -6.57 -4.03
CA GLU A 45 8.99 -6.34 -4.44
C GLU A 45 8.94 -5.01 -5.20
N ALA A 46 8.66 -5.04 -6.49
CA ALA A 46 8.69 -3.90 -7.39
C ALA A 46 7.35 -3.66 -8.10
N GLY A 47 6.27 -4.09 -7.49
CA GLY A 47 4.92 -3.79 -7.93
C GLY A 47 4.50 -2.34 -7.66
N GLY A 48 3.19 -2.08 -7.78
CA GLY A 48 2.64 -0.75 -7.49
C GLY A 48 2.52 -0.44 -6.00
N LEU A 49 2.14 0.79 -5.69
CA LEU A 49 2.00 1.30 -4.32
C LEU A 49 1.19 0.39 -3.38
N GLY A 50 0.07 -0.15 -3.86
CA GLY A 50 -0.74 -1.10 -3.07
C GLY A 50 -0.01 -2.40 -2.77
N SER A 51 0.81 -2.91 -3.70
CA SER A 51 1.66 -4.10 -3.49
C SER A 51 2.75 -3.83 -2.48
N ALA A 52 3.45 -2.70 -2.60
CA ALA A 52 4.48 -2.28 -1.65
C ALA A 52 3.89 -2.18 -0.23
N LEU A 53 2.73 -1.51 -0.09
CA LEU A 53 2.11 -1.38 1.23
C LEU A 53 1.66 -2.74 1.81
N ARG A 54 1.12 -3.64 0.99
CA ARG A 54 0.79 -5.01 1.44
C ARG A 54 2.01 -5.78 1.89
N THR A 55 3.14 -5.62 1.20
CA THR A 55 4.40 -6.30 1.53
C THR A 55 5.04 -5.73 2.81
N SER A 56 4.67 -4.53 3.23
CA SER A 56 5.18 -3.91 4.45
C SER A 56 4.93 -4.75 5.72
N VAL A 57 3.89 -5.61 5.73
CA VAL A 57 3.65 -6.55 6.85
C VAL A 57 4.83 -7.49 7.08
N VAL A 58 5.55 -7.85 6.01
CA VAL A 58 6.74 -8.71 6.08
C VAL A 58 7.90 -7.96 6.72
N ALA A 59 8.16 -6.72 6.30
CA ALA A 59 9.21 -5.88 6.89
C ALA A 59 8.95 -5.66 8.39
N LYS A 60 7.70 -5.35 8.75
CA LYS A 60 7.27 -5.18 10.14
C LYS A 60 7.52 -6.42 10.99
N GLU A 61 7.08 -7.58 10.51
CA GLU A 61 7.25 -8.85 11.24
C GLU A 61 8.73 -9.22 11.40
N ILE A 62 9.56 -8.98 10.37
CA ILE A 62 11.01 -9.18 10.48
C ILE A 62 11.61 -8.25 11.52
N ARG A 63 11.25 -6.97 11.52
CA ARG A 63 11.73 -5.98 12.50
C ARG A 63 11.36 -6.37 13.93
N GLN A 64 10.15 -6.87 14.14
CA GLN A 64 9.68 -7.32 15.46
C GLN A 64 10.45 -8.55 15.96
N ARG A 65 10.77 -9.50 15.08
CA ARG A 65 11.53 -10.72 15.43
C ARG A 65 13.01 -10.47 15.58
N SER A 66 13.56 -9.60 14.77
CA SER A 66 14.98 -9.27 14.70
C SER A 66 15.15 -7.74 14.72
N PRO A 67 15.09 -7.11 15.91
CA PRO A 67 15.20 -5.65 16.05
C PRO A 67 16.47 -5.08 15.43
N ASN A 68 17.58 -5.85 15.46
CA ASN A 68 18.88 -5.46 14.92
C ASN A 68 19.10 -5.92 13.46
N ALA A 69 18.05 -6.40 12.77
CA ALA A 69 18.14 -6.67 11.35
C ALA A 69 18.30 -5.36 10.56
N ARG A 70 19.12 -5.39 9.52
CA ARG A 70 19.12 -4.38 8.46
C ARG A 70 18.17 -4.84 7.36
N ILE A 71 17.08 -4.13 7.18
CA ILE A 71 16.05 -4.45 6.18
C ILE A 71 16.22 -3.51 4.99
N GLN A 72 16.60 -4.08 3.86
CA GLN A 72 16.76 -3.38 2.59
C GLN A 72 15.64 -3.79 1.64
N TRP A 73 15.13 -2.84 0.86
CA TRP A 73 14.03 -3.09 -0.05
C TRP A 73 14.37 -2.64 -1.46
N LEU A 74 14.36 -3.58 -2.41
CA LEU A 74 14.40 -3.30 -3.84
C LEU A 74 12.96 -3.18 -4.34
N THR A 75 12.59 -1.99 -4.83
CA THR A 75 11.20 -1.68 -5.21
C THR A 75 11.10 -0.92 -6.52
N SER A 76 9.88 -0.69 -7.03
CA SER A 76 9.65 0.17 -8.19
C SER A 76 9.90 1.65 -7.85
N GLU A 77 10.29 2.47 -8.84
CA GLU A 77 10.55 3.90 -8.65
C GLU A 77 9.36 4.63 -7.99
N GLN A 78 8.14 4.30 -8.40
CA GLN A 78 6.92 4.89 -7.83
C GLN A 78 6.70 4.56 -6.34
N SER A 79 7.28 3.47 -5.83
CA SER A 79 7.11 3.02 -4.46
C SER A 79 8.26 3.44 -3.53
N VAL A 80 9.33 4.05 -4.06
CA VAL A 80 10.48 4.51 -3.27
C VAL A 80 10.05 5.49 -2.19
N GLU A 81 9.31 6.53 -2.56
CA GLU A 81 8.89 7.55 -1.60
C GLU A 81 8.07 6.96 -0.44
N LEU A 82 7.12 6.06 -0.75
CA LEU A 82 6.33 5.35 0.25
C LEU A 82 7.22 4.56 1.20
N ALA A 83 8.12 3.76 0.64
CA ALA A 83 8.97 2.86 1.42
C ALA A 83 9.98 3.62 2.29
N GLU A 84 10.57 4.71 1.80
CA GLU A 84 11.54 5.52 2.53
C GLU A 84 10.91 6.38 3.63
N LYS A 85 9.72 6.91 3.37
CA LYS A 85 9.14 7.94 4.23
C LYS A 85 8.05 7.44 5.16
N ASN A 86 7.34 6.38 4.78
CA ASN A 86 6.13 5.96 5.46
C ASN A 86 6.12 4.50 5.91
N ILE A 87 7.19 3.71 5.63
CA ILE A 87 7.35 2.34 6.13
C ILE A 87 8.49 2.27 7.15
N PRO A 88 8.21 2.40 8.47
CA PRO A 88 9.23 2.56 9.52
C PRO A 88 10.21 1.39 9.67
N SER A 89 9.81 0.17 9.33
CA SER A 89 10.67 -1.01 9.51
C SER A 89 11.78 -1.14 8.49
N VAL A 90 11.78 -0.34 7.41
CA VAL A 90 12.77 -0.40 6.33
C VAL A 90 13.92 0.57 6.60
N ASP A 91 15.15 0.08 6.49
CA ASP A 91 16.36 0.89 6.72
C ASP A 91 16.91 1.54 5.46
N SER A 92 16.73 0.89 4.31
CA SER A 92 17.25 1.40 3.02
C SER A 92 16.36 0.92 1.87
N VAL A 93 16.06 1.84 0.95
CA VAL A 93 15.23 1.57 -0.22
C VAL A 93 16.05 1.77 -1.48
N TYR A 94 15.87 0.90 -2.44
CA TYR A 94 16.56 0.92 -3.72
C TYR A 94 15.54 0.82 -4.86
N PRO A 95 15.51 1.79 -5.78
CA PRO A 95 14.72 1.65 -7.01
C PRO A 95 15.28 0.54 -7.90
N THR A 96 14.46 -0.05 -8.75
CA THR A 96 14.90 -1.05 -9.72
C THR A 96 15.71 -0.39 -10.85
N THR A 97 16.97 -0.12 -10.58
CA THR A 97 17.96 0.39 -11.54
C THR A 97 19.21 -0.50 -11.58
N TRP A 98 20.04 -0.38 -12.61
CA TRP A 98 21.29 -1.13 -12.70
C TRP A 98 22.23 -0.84 -11.52
N GLU A 99 22.32 0.43 -11.11
CA GLU A 99 23.14 0.86 -9.99
C GLU A 99 22.70 0.18 -8.69
N SER A 100 21.40 0.14 -8.44
CA SER A 100 20.82 -0.54 -7.30
C SER A 100 21.14 -2.03 -7.29
N LEU A 101 20.98 -2.70 -8.43
CA LEU A 101 21.29 -4.14 -8.56
C LEU A 101 22.78 -4.41 -8.31
N MET A 102 23.69 -3.56 -8.84
CA MET A 102 25.12 -3.68 -8.59
C MET A 102 25.46 -3.49 -7.10
N ILE A 103 24.91 -2.46 -6.46
CA ILE A 103 25.11 -2.18 -5.02
C ILE A 103 24.62 -3.36 -4.18
N LEU A 104 23.40 -3.82 -4.43
CA LEU A 104 22.80 -4.92 -3.70
C LEU A 104 23.51 -6.26 -3.99
N GLY A 105 23.94 -6.49 -5.23
CA GLY A 105 24.69 -7.68 -5.63
C GLY A 105 26.07 -7.82 -4.98
N SER A 106 26.67 -6.71 -4.52
CA SER A 106 27.96 -6.70 -3.82
C SER A 106 27.88 -7.02 -2.32
N GLN A 107 26.68 -7.20 -1.79
CA GLN A 107 26.44 -7.41 -0.35
C GLN A 107 26.16 -8.88 -0.02
N ALA A 108 26.44 -9.28 1.20
CA ALA A 108 26.01 -10.55 1.77
C ALA A 108 24.71 -10.37 2.56
N TYR A 109 23.81 -11.33 2.44
CA TYR A 109 22.51 -11.33 3.12
C TYR A 109 22.35 -12.55 4.01
N SER A 110 21.68 -12.39 5.14
CA SER A 110 21.19 -13.51 5.96
C SER A 110 19.97 -14.17 5.32
N GLN A 111 19.14 -13.36 4.64
CA GLN A 111 17.94 -13.82 3.96
C GLN A 111 17.56 -12.90 2.78
N ILE A 112 17.08 -13.50 1.71
CA ILE A 112 16.49 -12.79 0.56
C ILE A 112 15.05 -13.29 0.41
N ILE A 113 14.11 -12.35 0.31
CA ILE A 113 12.68 -12.64 0.13
C ILE A 113 12.24 -11.97 -1.16
N ASN A 114 12.00 -12.77 -2.20
CA ASN A 114 11.61 -12.29 -3.52
C ASN A 114 10.15 -12.62 -3.81
N PHE A 115 9.34 -11.58 -3.98
CA PHE A 115 7.94 -11.69 -4.39
C PHE A 115 7.72 -11.44 -5.89
N GLU A 116 8.79 -11.06 -6.59
CA GLU A 116 8.72 -10.67 -7.99
C GLU A 116 8.80 -11.86 -8.94
N SER A 117 8.01 -11.75 -10.01
CA SER A 117 8.02 -12.68 -11.14
C SER A 117 8.70 -12.11 -12.39
N ASN A 118 9.15 -10.86 -12.36
CA ASN A 118 9.84 -10.22 -13.46
C ASN A 118 11.21 -10.89 -13.71
N PRO A 119 11.56 -11.25 -14.96
CA PRO A 119 12.81 -11.93 -15.29
C PRO A 119 14.07 -11.24 -14.78
N LEU A 120 14.12 -9.90 -14.76
CA LEU A 120 15.27 -9.14 -14.25
C LEU A 120 15.50 -9.41 -12.76
N HIS A 121 14.45 -9.32 -11.94
CA HIS A 121 14.53 -9.57 -10.51
C HIS A 121 14.82 -11.05 -10.20
N LEU A 122 14.24 -11.96 -10.97
CA LEU A 122 14.51 -13.39 -10.84
C LEU A 122 15.97 -13.72 -11.14
N ALA A 123 16.53 -13.19 -12.23
CA ALA A 123 17.93 -13.38 -12.60
C ALA A 123 18.84 -12.79 -11.51
N PHE A 124 18.60 -11.55 -11.07
CA PHE A 124 19.35 -10.92 -9.99
C PHE A 124 19.36 -11.78 -8.71
N VAL A 125 18.19 -12.23 -8.26
CA VAL A 125 18.07 -13.05 -7.04
C VAL A 125 18.71 -14.43 -7.22
N SER A 126 18.69 -15.01 -8.44
CA SER A 126 19.26 -16.34 -8.68
C SER A 126 20.77 -16.39 -8.48
N ASP A 127 21.48 -15.31 -8.82
CA ASP A 127 22.92 -15.21 -8.68
C ASP A 127 23.39 -15.05 -7.21
N LEU A 128 22.48 -14.62 -6.32
CA LEU A 128 22.82 -14.43 -4.93
C LEU A 128 22.83 -15.79 -4.20
N ILE A 129 24.01 -16.22 -3.70
CA ILE A 129 24.24 -17.51 -3.01
C ILE A 129 23.81 -17.38 -1.56
N LEU A 130 22.51 -17.60 -1.22
CA LEU A 130 22.08 -17.46 0.18
C LEU A 130 20.70 -18.07 0.45
N LYS A 131 20.25 -17.98 1.70
CA LYS A 131 18.91 -18.40 2.13
C LYS A 131 17.83 -17.57 1.46
N LYS A 132 17.17 -18.14 0.46
CA LYS A 132 16.11 -17.50 -0.32
C LYS A 132 14.72 -17.92 0.15
N ARG A 133 13.75 -17.04 -0.05
CA ARG A 133 12.31 -17.29 0.07
C ARG A 133 11.59 -16.69 -1.14
N GLY A 134 10.38 -17.14 -1.42
CA GLY A 134 9.60 -16.63 -2.56
C GLY A 134 9.98 -17.31 -3.87
N PHE A 135 10.33 -16.54 -4.86
CA PHE A 135 10.57 -17.01 -6.23
C PHE A 135 12.04 -16.92 -6.65
N THR A 136 12.43 -17.80 -7.57
CA THR A 136 13.72 -17.82 -8.26
C THR A 136 13.52 -18.39 -9.68
N ILE A 137 14.59 -18.66 -10.40
CA ILE A 137 14.57 -19.38 -11.68
C ILE A 137 15.24 -20.75 -11.56
N ASN A 138 14.81 -21.71 -12.38
CA ASN A 138 15.48 -22.99 -12.59
C ASN A 138 16.58 -22.88 -13.67
N GLU A 139 17.24 -23.99 -13.98
CA GLU A 139 18.28 -24.07 -15.01
C GLU A 139 17.80 -23.71 -16.44
N LEU A 140 16.50 -23.77 -16.68
CA LEU A 140 15.88 -23.35 -17.95
C LEU A 140 15.50 -21.87 -17.98
N GLY A 141 15.76 -21.11 -16.89
CA GLY A 141 15.36 -19.71 -16.77
C GLY A 141 13.89 -19.51 -16.42
N ASN A 142 13.15 -20.57 -16.10
CA ASN A 142 11.74 -20.48 -15.73
C ASN A 142 11.56 -20.17 -14.23
N LEU A 143 10.55 -19.35 -13.92
CA LEU A 143 10.16 -19.06 -12.55
C LEU A 143 9.76 -20.33 -11.81
N VAL A 144 10.30 -20.50 -10.61
CA VAL A 144 9.95 -21.57 -9.67
C VAL A 144 9.89 -21.03 -8.25
N GLN A 145 9.12 -21.71 -7.39
CA GLN A 145 9.16 -21.42 -5.95
C GLN A 145 10.46 -21.94 -5.33
N VAL A 146 10.97 -21.19 -4.36
CA VAL A 146 12.18 -21.59 -3.60
C VAL A 146 11.88 -22.69 -2.59
N SER A 147 10.68 -22.65 -1.99
CA SER A 147 10.30 -23.55 -0.89
C SER A 147 8.80 -23.85 -0.92
N ARG A 148 8.39 -24.84 -0.16
CA ARG A 148 6.96 -25.19 -0.01
C ARG A 148 6.12 -24.01 0.50
N SER A 149 6.68 -23.14 1.30
CA SER A 149 5.98 -21.94 1.77
C SER A 149 5.60 -20.94 0.66
N SER A 150 6.26 -21.03 -0.50
CA SER A 150 5.99 -20.17 -1.66
C SER A 150 5.09 -20.83 -2.71
N GLU A 151 4.72 -22.11 -2.50
CA GLU A 151 3.94 -22.89 -3.47
C GLU A 151 2.54 -22.30 -3.69
N GLU A 152 1.88 -21.90 -2.62
CA GLU A 152 0.53 -21.32 -2.70
C GLU A 152 0.51 -19.98 -3.43
N PHE A 153 1.54 -19.14 -3.23
CA PHE A 153 1.66 -17.90 -3.98
C PHE A 153 1.88 -18.14 -5.47
N LEU A 154 2.74 -19.10 -5.82
CA LEU A 154 2.92 -19.49 -7.22
C LEU A 154 1.61 -20.04 -7.81
N TRP A 155 0.91 -20.89 -7.06
CA TRP A 155 -0.37 -21.45 -7.47
C TRP A 155 -1.43 -20.37 -7.69
N LEU A 156 -1.48 -19.36 -6.81
CA LEU A 156 -2.34 -18.19 -6.97
C LEU A 156 -2.07 -17.43 -8.27
N GLN A 157 -0.80 -17.35 -8.68
CA GLN A 157 -0.43 -16.63 -9.92
C GLN A 157 -0.69 -17.46 -11.18
N THR A 158 -0.60 -18.78 -11.11
CA THR A 158 -0.60 -19.66 -12.29
C THR A 158 -1.90 -20.43 -12.50
N ASN A 159 -2.79 -20.48 -11.49
CA ASN A 159 -4.06 -21.20 -11.58
C ASN A 159 -5.25 -20.25 -11.48
N ASP A 160 -5.91 -20.01 -12.61
CA ASP A 160 -7.04 -19.05 -12.70
C ASP A 160 -8.24 -19.48 -11.85
N ARG A 161 -8.56 -20.79 -11.80
CA ARG A 161 -9.66 -21.29 -10.98
C ARG A 161 -9.39 -21.08 -9.49
N PHE A 162 -8.18 -21.44 -9.02
CA PHE A 162 -7.78 -21.22 -7.64
C PHE A 162 -7.86 -19.73 -7.28
N ARG A 163 -7.25 -18.90 -8.11
CA ARG A 163 -7.22 -17.45 -7.91
C ARG A 163 -8.61 -16.83 -7.80
N ARG A 164 -9.55 -17.25 -8.64
CA ARG A 164 -10.90 -16.66 -8.71
C ARG A 164 -11.88 -17.25 -7.71
N ARG A 165 -11.79 -18.55 -7.42
CA ARG A 165 -12.88 -19.28 -6.79
C ARG A 165 -12.50 -20.02 -5.50
N GLU A 166 -11.26 -20.42 -5.38
CA GLU A 166 -10.85 -21.34 -4.30
C GLU A 166 -10.03 -20.66 -3.22
N ASN A 167 -9.19 -19.67 -3.57
CA ASN A 167 -8.38 -18.95 -2.58
C ASN A 167 -9.28 -18.22 -1.56
N ARG A 168 -8.96 -18.41 -0.28
CA ARG A 168 -9.63 -17.75 0.85
C ARG A 168 -8.67 -16.88 1.67
N LYS A 169 -7.38 -17.00 1.44
CA LYS A 169 -6.37 -16.22 2.15
C LYS A 169 -6.27 -14.80 1.62
N SER A 170 -5.96 -13.88 2.50
CA SER A 170 -5.60 -12.53 2.11
C SER A 170 -4.19 -12.49 1.52
N MET A 171 -3.89 -11.42 0.77
CA MET A 171 -2.53 -11.25 0.23
C MET A 171 -1.51 -11.06 1.34
N GLN A 172 -1.85 -10.38 2.43
CA GLN A 172 -0.95 -10.24 3.59
C GLN A 172 -0.55 -11.60 4.16
N GLN A 173 -1.53 -12.50 4.32
CA GLN A 173 -1.28 -13.86 4.78
C GLN A 173 -0.34 -14.63 3.83
N ILE A 174 -0.63 -14.58 2.53
CA ILE A 174 0.18 -15.26 1.50
C ILE A 174 1.61 -14.73 1.49
N LEU A 175 1.80 -13.41 1.59
CA LEU A 175 3.13 -12.79 1.61
C LEU A 175 3.95 -13.20 2.85
N LEU A 176 3.32 -13.20 4.04
CA LEU A 176 3.99 -13.65 5.27
C LEU A 176 4.36 -15.13 5.20
N GLU A 177 3.43 -15.99 4.81
CA GLU A 177 3.69 -17.43 4.67
C GLU A 177 4.79 -17.69 3.62
N THR A 178 4.79 -16.97 2.50
CA THR A 178 5.84 -17.02 1.46
C THR A 178 7.21 -16.64 2.02
N ALA A 179 7.27 -15.65 2.89
CA ALA A 179 8.47 -15.26 3.60
C ALA A 179 8.88 -16.27 4.71
N GLY A 180 8.08 -17.31 4.94
CA GLY A 180 8.29 -18.28 6.01
C GLY A 180 7.97 -17.73 7.40
N LEU A 181 7.07 -16.77 7.45
CA LEU A 181 6.57 -16.12 8.67
C LEU A 181 5.14 -16.60 8.95
N GLU A 182 4.76 -16.62 10.22
CA GLU A 182 3.44 -17.05 10.64
C GLU A 182 2.44 -15.89 10.53
N TRP A 183 1.27 -16.16 9.94
CA TRP A 183 0.15 -15.22 9.91
C TRP A 183 -0.54 -15.13 11.29
N ARG A 184 -0.65 -13.92 11.82
CA ARG A 184 -1.32 -13.56 13.08
C ARG A 184 -2.08 -12.24 12.95
N GLU A 185 -2.65 -11.98 11.76
CA GLU A 185 -3.38 -10.75 11.45
C GLU A 185 -2.54 -9.47 11.57
N GLN A 186 -1.24 -9.56 11.26
CA GLN A 186 -0.33 -8.42 11.32
C GLN A 186 -0.83 -7.26 10.45
N SER A 187 -0.91 -6.07 11.04
CA SER A 187 -1.25 -4.85 10.32
C SER A 187 -0.10 -4.38 9.43
N TYR A 188 -0.43 -3.62 8.40
CA TYR A 188 0.55 -2.93 7.58
C TYR A 188 1.54 -2.12 8.44
N ASP A 189 2.72 -1.93 7.89
CA ASP A 189 3.73 -1.03 8.44
C ASP A 189 3.61 0.30 7.73
N ILE A 190 2.85 1.21 8.29
CA ILE A 190 2.63 2.54 7.74
C ILE A 190 2.55 3.55 8.87
N ALA A 191 3.17 4.71 8.66
CA ALA A 191 3.13 5.83 9.60
C ALA A 191 3.09 7.17 8.86
N THR A 192 2.46 8.15 9.46
CA THR A 192 2.55 9.56 9.08
C THR A 192 3.87 10.17 9.55
N ARG A 193 4.20 11.35 9.05
CA ARG A 193 5.37 12.12 9.50
C ARG A 193 4.90 13.44 10.11
N PRO A 194 5.53 13.92 11.18
CA PRO A 194 5.08 15.15 11.88
C PRO A 194 4.90 16.36 10.98
N LYS A 195 5.77 16.53 9.97
CA LYS A 195 5.67 17.65 9.02
C LYS A 195 4.42 17.56 8.15
N ASP A 196 4.11 16.36 7.65
CA ASP A 196 2.98 16.15 6.74
C ASP A 196 1.67 16.10 7.52
N ASP A 197 1.72 15.63 8.77
CA ASP A 197 0.60 15.68 9.70
C ASP A 197 0.20 17.13 10.03
N GLY A 198 1.17 18.00 10.36
CA GLY A 198 0.92 19.43 10.55
C GLY A 198 0.37 20.12 9.29
N TRP A 199 0.78 19.68 8.10
CA TRP A 199 0.21 20.17 6.85
C TRP A 199 -1.26 19.73 6.70
N ALA A 200 -1.57 18.46 6.96
CA ALA A 200 -2.94 17.93 6.88
C ALA A 200 -3.88 18.64 7.86
N GLN A 201 -3.44 18.86 9.10
CA GLN A 201 -4.20 19.61 10.08
C GLN A 201 -4.48 21.05 9.60
N THR A 202 -3.45 21.76 9.12
CA THR A 202 -3.61 23.12 8.58
C THR A 202 -4.58 23.15 7.39
N PHE A 203 -4.51 22.13 6.51
CA PHE A 203 -5.44 22.01 5.39
C PHE A 203 -6.88 21.86 5.87
N LEU A 204 -7.14 20.99 6.83
CA LEU A 204 -8.48 20.75 7.38
C LEU A 204 -9.04 22.02 8.04
N GLU A 205 -8.25 22.67 8.88
CA GLU A 205 -8.62 23.94 9.56
C GLU A 205 -8.94 25.06 8.54
N SER A 206 -8.12 25.20 7.49
CA SER A 206 -8.32 26.22 6.44
C SER A 206 -9.57 26.00 5.60
N ASN A 207 -10.08 24.75 5.55
CA ASN A 207 -11.35 24.39 4.93
C ASN A 207 -12.53 24.40 5.91
N GLY A 208 -12.35 24.97 7.11
CA GLY A 208 -13.40 25.08 8.12
C GLY A 208 -13.81 23.75 8.75
N ILE A 209 -12.95 22.73 8.67
CA ILE A 209 -13.18 21.44 9.29
C ILE A 209 -12.66 21.48 10.71
N VAL A 210 -13.50 21.10 11.66
CA VAL A 210 -13.19 21.06 13.10
C VAL A 210 -13.18 19.62 13.62
N GLU A 211 -12.55 19.39 14.76
CA GLU A 211 -12.37 18.05 15.36
C GLU A 211 -13.70 17.29 15.58
N THR A 212 -14.80 18.03 15.76
CA THR A 212 -16.13 17.44 15.97
C THR A 212 -16.84 17.03 14.67
N ASP A 213 -16.31 17.44 13.52
CA ASP A 213 -16.91 17.09 12.23
C ASP A 213 -16.75 15.60 11.92
N ARG A 214 -17.79 15.01 11.34
CA ARG A 214 -17.72 13.65 10.84
C ARG A 214 -17.11 13.66 9.42
N LEU A 215 -15.85 13.23 9.34
CA LEU A 215 -15.11 13.20 8.09
C LEU A 215 -15.27 11.85 7.38
N ILE A 216 -15.53 11.91 6.08
CA ILE A 216 -15.63 10.75 5.19
C ILE A 216 -14.72 10.99 4.01
N GLY A 217 -13.75 10.11 3.78
CA GLY A 217 -12.87 10.15 2.61
C GLY A 217 -13.51 9.46 1.42
N LEU A 218 -13.55 10.13 0.31
CA LEU A 218 -13.96 9.59 -0.99
C LEU A 218 -12.71 9.37 -1.83
N ASN A 219 -12.12 8.19 -1.77
CA ASN A 219 -10.98 7.86 -2.61
C ASN A 219 -11.46 7.47 -4.01
N ILE A 220 -11.43 8.43 -4.93
CA ILE A 220 -11.98 8.30 -6.26
C ILE A 220 -11.03 7.61 -7.25
N GLY A 221 -9.78 7.43 -6.82
CA GLY A 221 -8.67 7.05 -7.67
C GLY A 221 -8.52 5.56 -7.94
N SER A 222 -7.89 5.30 -9.06
CA SER A 222 -7.27 4.02 -9.42
C SER A 222 -6.30 4.28 -10.56
N SER A 223 -5.16 3.56 -10.58
CA SER A 223 -4.19 3.72 -11.66
C SER A 223 -4.83 3.46 -13.03
N GLN A 224 -4.31 4.11 -14.08
CA GLN A 224 -4.77 3.91 -15.46
C GLN A 224 -4.69 2.43 -15.90
N ARG A 225 -3.70 1.71 -15.38
CA ARG A 225 -3.54 0.26 -15.62
C ARG A 225 -4.71 -0.56 -15.08
N HIS A 226 -5.39 -0.07 -14.04
CA HIS A 226 -6.46 -0.78 -13.34
C HIS A 226 -7.76 0.04 -13.31
N SER A 227 -8.03 0.81 -14.36
CA SER A 227 -9.22 1.68 -14.48
C SER A 227 -10.56 0.93 -14.39
N ALA A 228 -10.57 -0.38 -14.66
CA ALA A 228 -11.77 -1.22 -14.49
C ALA A 228 -12.27 -1.34 -13.03
N LYS A 229 -11.44 -0.95 -12.05
CA LYS A 229 -11.83 -0.92 -10.63
C LYS A 229 -12.56 0.37 -10.23
N ARG A 230 -12.54 1.39 -11.08
CA ARG A 230 -13.10 2.70 -10.73
C ARG A 230 -14.61 2.63 -10.58
N TRP A 231 -15.10 3.17 -9.48
CA TRP A 231 -16.51 3.51 -9.36
C TRP A 231 -16.74 4.80 -10.16
N PRO A 232 -17.86 4.93 -10.91
CA PRO A 232 -18.11 6.12 -11.70
C PRO A 232 -18.05 7.41 -10.88
N PRO A 233 -17.36 8.46 -11.34
CA PRO A 233 -17.22 9.69 -10.56
C PRO A 233 -18.57 10.37 -10.28
N GLU A 234 -19.55 10.22 -11.16
CA GLU A 234 -20.92 10.73 -10.97
C GLU A 234 -21.60 10.07 -9.76
N ARG A 235 -21.28 8.81 -9.47
CA ARG A 235 -21.82 8.09 -8.31
C ARG A 235 -21.27 8.61 -6.99
N PHE A 236 -20.02 9.08 -6.96
CA PHE A 236 -19.47 9.77 -5.78
C PHE A 236 -20.24 11.08 -5.54
N TYR A 237 -20.51 11.85 -6.59
CA TYR A 237 -21.29 13.07 -6.48
C TYR A 237 -22.74 12.80 -6.02
N GLU A 238 -23.42 11.78 -6.59
CA GLU A 238 -24.74 11.33 -6.13
C GLU A 238 -24.73 10.94 -4.64
N LEU A 239 -23.68 10.27 -4.16
CA LEU A 239 -23.52 9.91 -2.75
C LEU A 239 -23.41 11.15 -1.88
N VAL A 240 -22.63 12.15 -2.31
CA VAL A 240 -22.50 13.42 -1.57
C VAL A 240 -23.83 14.15 -1.47
N LYS A 241 -24.65 14.15 -2.53
CA LYS A 241 -26.01 14.72 -2.52
C LYS A 241 -26.88 14.04 -1.46
N LEU A 242 -26.89 12.71 -1.40
CA LEU A 242 -27.63 11.97 -0.37
C LEU A 242 -27.13 12.34 1.04
N CYS A 243 -25.80 12.41 1.24
CA CYS A 243 -25.25 12.82 2.51
C CYS A 243 -25.65 14.26 2.87
N GLN A 244 -25.66 15.20 1.91
CA GLN A 244 -26.08 16.57 2.17
C GLN A 244 -27.57 16.69 2.51
N GLU A 245 -28.42 15.86 1.91
CA GLU A 245 -29.85 15.83 2.15
C GLU A 245 -30.20 15.32 3.56
N TYR A 246 -29.53 14.24 3.99
CA TYR A 246 -29.89 13.56 5.24
C TYR A 246 -28.94 13.82 6.40
N HIS A 247 -27.67 14.20 6.12
CA HIS A 247 -26.60 14.44 7.08
C HIS A 247 -25.73 15.63 6.67
N PRO A 248 -26.29 16.85 6.62
CA PRO A 248 -25.56 18.04 6.17
C PRO A 248 -24.33 18.38 7.03
N GLU A 249 -24.26 17.84 8.25
CA GLU A 249 -23.12 17.98 9.17
C GLU A 249 -21.90 17.10 8.78
N TRP A 250 -22.08 16.09 7.92
CA TRP A 250 -20.96 15.28 7.47
C TRP A 250 -20.13 16.01 6.42
N LYS A 251 -18.81 15.93 6.53
CA LYS A 251 -17.87 16.51 5.56
C LYS A 251 -17.24 15.40 4.72
N LEU A 252 -17.38 15.49 3.41
CA LEU A 252 -16.88 14.48 2.47
C LEU A 252 -15.67 15.06 1.70
N LEU A 253 -14.52 14.41 1.85
CA LEU A 253 -13.25 14.83 1.27
C LEU A 253 -12.94 14.01 0.02
N VAL A 254 -12.81 14.66 -1.13
CA VAL A 254 -12.39 14.02 -2.39
C VAL A 254 -10.89 13.78 -2.34
N LEU A 255 -10.49 12.53 -2.22
CA LEU A 255 -9.10 12.07 -2.22
C LEU A 255 -8.72 11.59 -3.61
N ALA A 256 -7.70 12.18 -4.21
CA ALA A 256 -7.24 11.90 -5.57
C ALA A 256 -5.72 12.01 -5.69
N GLY A 257 -5.17 11.43 -6.75
CA GLY A 257 -3.80 11.60 -7.18
C GLY A 257 -3.73 12.08 -8.64
N LEU A 258 -2.51 12.29 -9.15
CA LEU A 258 -2.28 12.79 -10.51
C LEU A 258 -2.93 11.93 -11.62
N GLU A 259 -3.09 10.63 -11.42
CA GLU A 259 -3.75 9.74 -12.39
C GLU A 259 -5.29 9.85 -12.38
N ASP A 260 -5.86 10.64 -11.46
CA ASP A 260 -7.30 10.73 -11.23
C ASP A 260 -7.89 12.06 -11.68
N VAL A 261 -7.10 12.90 -12.35
CA VAL A 261 -7.47 14.26 -12.78
C VAL A 261 -8.78 14.30 -13.56
N ASP A 262 -9.05 13.30 -14.42
CA ASP A 262 -10.30 13.22 -15.19
C ASP A 262 -11.50 12.98 -14.28
N ALA A 263 -11.42 12.02 -13.37
CA ALA A 263 -12.49 11.71 -12.42
C ALA A 263 -12.73 12.87 -11.43
N TYR A 264 -11.64 13.50 -10.98
CA TYR A 264 -11.71 14.70 -10.15
C TYR A 264 -12.40 15.85 -10.88
N GLY A 265 -12.05 16.10 -12.15
CA GLY A 265 -12.67 17.11 -13.00
C GLY A 265 -14.16 16.91 -13.22
N VAL A 266 -14.63 15.65 -13.34
CA VAL A 266 -16.07 15.35 -13.44
C VAL A 266 -16.78 15.75 -12.16
N ILE A 267 -16.30 15.35 -10.98
CA ILE A 267 -16.94 15.68 -9.71
C ILE A 267 -16.91 17.19 -9.47
N PHE A 268 -15.76 17.84 -9.77
CA PHE A 268 -15.61 19.28 -9.64
C PHE A 268 -16.60 20.04 -10.55
N GLY A 269 -16.72 19.67 -11.82
CA GLY A 269 -17.66 20.28 -12.76
C GLY A 269 -19.12 20.12 -12.36
N LEU A 270 -19.51 18.94 -11.83
CA LEU A 270 -20.85 18.74 -11.29
C LEU A 270 -21.12 19.66 -10.09
N ASN A 271 -20.11 19.83 -9.22
CA ASN A 271 -20.22 20.71 -8.05
C ASN A 271 -20.25 22.22 -8.42
N GLU A 272 -19.67 22.61 -9.56
CA GLU A 272 -19.81 23.99 -10.04
C GLU A 272 -21.23 24.29 -10.53
N VAL A 273 -21.92 23.30 -11.09
CA VAL A 273 -23.31 23.43 -11.56
C VAL A 273 -24.29 23.42 -10.39
N GLU A 274 -24.08 22.51 -9.43
CA GLU A 274 -24.94 22.36 -8.25
C GLU A 274 -24.05 22.23 -7.01
N PRO A 275 -23.67 23.37 -6.37
CA PRO A 275 -22.73 23.35 -5.25
C PRO A 275 -23.23 22.60 -4.02
N LEU A 276 -22.38 21.71 -3.46
CA LEU A 276 -22.64 20.94 -2.26
C LEU A 276 -21.74 21.46 -1.11
N ALA A 277 -22.36 22.00 -0.07
CA ALA A 277 -21.66 22.68 1.04
C ALA A 277 -20.83 21.72 1.91
N ASN A 278 -21.12 20.42 1.83
CA ASN A 278 -20.43 19.39 2.61
C ASN A 278 -19.30 18.69 1.83
N LEU A 279 -19.03 19.09 0.57
CA LEU A 279 -18.00 18.50 -0.28
C LEU A 279 -16.72 19.35 -0.24
N VAL A 280 -15.60 18.71 0.09
CA VAL A 280 -14.29 19.35 0.17
C VAL A 280 -13.33 18.69 -0.82
N PHE A 281 -12.67 19.49 -1.63
CA PHE A 281 -11.68 19.03 -2.61
C PHE A 281 -10.28 19.14 -2.00
N THR A 282 -9.57 18.00 -1.84
CA THR A 282 -8.21 18.03 -1.27
C THR A 282 -7.12 18.33 -2.31
N GLY A 283 -7.48 18.44 -3.57
CA GLY A 283 -6.55 18.50 -4.70
C GLY A 283 -6.11 17.10 -5.15
N TYR A 284 -5.31 17.05 -6.21
CA TYR A 284 -4.77 15.80 -6.79
C TYR A 284 -3.24 15.83 -6.93
N GLU A 285 -2.59 16.92 -6.51
CA GLU A 285 -1.13 17.10 -6.56
C GLU A 285 -0.43 16.86 -5.21
N ASN A 286 -1.15 16.32 -4.24
CA ASN A 286 -0.60 16.00 -2.93
C ASN A 286 0.53 14.98 -3.04
N THR A 287 1.60 15.20 -2.28
CA THR A 287 2.64 14.17 -2.13
C THR A 287 2.06 12.91 -1.47
N MET A 288 2.75 11.78 -1.63
CA MET A 288 2.35 10.52 -1.00
C MET A 288 2.18 10.66 0.52
N SER A 289 3.13 11.32 1.17
CA SER A 289 3.08 11.52 2.62
C SER A 289 1.95 12.44 3.06
N GLN A 290 1.62 13.47 2.28
CA GLN A 290 0.47 14.35 2.53
C GLN A 290 -0.86 13.59 2.38
N PHE A 291 -0.98 12.75 1.33
CA PHE A 291 -2.14 11.89 1.15
C PHE A 291 -2.34 10.93 2.34
N ILE A 292 -1.26 10.28 2.79
CA ILE A 292 -1.30 9.38 3.94
C ILE A 292 -1.71 10.14 5.20
N SER A 293 -1.19 11.34 5.41
CA SER A 293 -1.54 12.18 6.57
C SER A 293 -2.99 12.66 6.53
N LEU A 294 -3.52 13.05 5.36
CA LEU A 294 -4.95 13.35 5.22
C LEU A 294 -5.81 12.15 5.60
N VAL A 295 -5.48 10.96 5.10
CA VAL A 295 -6.24 9.74 5.42
C VAL A 295 -6.18 9.43 6.91
N ASP A 296 -5.09 9.78 7.60
CA ASP A 296 -4.99 9.54 9.04
C ASP A 296 -5.96 10.40 9.88
N HIS A 297 -6.35 11.55 9.39
CA HIS A 297 -7.39 12.38 10.03
C HIS A 297 -8.83 11.93 9.70
N ILE A 298 -9.02 10.98 8.78
CA ILE A 298 -10.34 10.55 8.30
C ILE A 298 -10.73 9.21 8.94
N PRO A 299 -11.79 9.17 9.75
CA PRO A 299 -12.20 7.95 10.44
C PRO A 299 -12.76 6.87 9.53
N LEU A 300 -13.36 7.23 8.38
CA LEU A 300 -13.95 6.31 7.43
C LEU A 300 -13.64 6.70 5.99
N VAL A 301 -13.17 5.74 5.17
CA VAL A 301 -12.87 5.94 3.76
C VAL A 301 -13.73 5.04 2.87
N ILE A 302 -14.31 5.61 1.82
CA ILE A 302 -14.99 4.88 0.75
C ILE A 302 -14.01 4.77 -0.42
N SER A 303 -13.71 3.56 -0.86
CA SER A 303 -12.68 3.30 -1.87
C SER A 303 -12.96 2.04 -2.66
N ALA A 304 -12.59 1.99 -3.92
CA ALA A 304 -12.38 0.72 -4.60
C ALA A 304 -11.09 0.02 -4.09
N ASP A 305 -10.75 -1.16 -4.63
CA ASP A 305 -9.49 -1.87 -4.34
C ASP A 305 -8.29 -1.10 -4.92
N THR A 306 -7.81 -0.12 -4.15
CA THR A 306 -6.72 0.78 -4.55
C THR A 306 -5.77 1.07 -3.41
N PHE A 307 -4.70 1.82 -3.67
CA PHE A 307 -3.74 2.23 -2.65
C PHE A 307 -4.42 2.93 -1.46
N GLY A 308 -5.40 3.81 -1.70
CA GLY A 308 -6.11 4.53 -0.63
C GLY A 308 -6.86 3.60 0.34
N LEU A 309 -7.43 2.49 -0.15
CA LEU A 309 -8.02 1.47 0.73
C LEU A 309 -6.96 0.85 1.66
N HIS A 310 -5.80 0.48 1.11
CA HIS A 310 -4.72 -0.11 1.90
C HIS A 310 -4.15 0.87 2.92
N VAL A 311 -4.04 2.17 2.56
CA VAL A 311 -3.64 3.22 3.50
C VAL A 311 -4.64 3.33 4.66
N ALA A 312 -5.94 3.41 4.36
CA ALA A 312 -6.99 3.49 5.39
C ALA A 312 -6.94 2.29 6.35
N LEU A 313 -6.88 1.07 5.82
CA LEU A 313 -6.79 -0.15 6.63
C LEU A 313 -5.48 -0.20 7.45
N GLY A 314 -4.37 0.23 6.86
CA GLY A 314 -3.07 0.26 7.51
C GLY A 314 -3.01 1.23 8.69
N LEU A 315 -3.63 2.40 8.55
CA LEU A 315 -3.77 3.42 9.59
C LEU A 315 -4.90 3.12 10.59
N GLY A 316 -5.55 1.97 10.47
CA GLY A 316 -6.58 1.54 11.42
C GLY A 316 -7.94 2.20 11.21
N LYS A 317 -8.19 2.82 10.06
CA LYS A 317 -9.45 3.49 9.76
C LYS A 317 -10.53 2.49 9.34
N LYS A 318 -11.81 2.86 9.49
CA LYS A 318 -12.92 2.12 8.88
C LYS A 318 -12.90 2.31 7.36
N ALA A 319 -13.37 1.31 6.62
CA ALA A 319 -13.49 1.40 5.18
C ALA A 319 -14.79 0.80 4.65
N ILE A 320 -15.40 1.45 3.66
CA ILE A 320 -16.39 0.85 2.78
C ILE A 320 -15.70 0.62 1.44
N SER A 321 -15.49 -0.64 1.08
CA SER A 321 -14.76 -1.01 -0.12
C SER A 321 -15.68 -1.52 -1.22
N LEU A 322 -15.43 -1.05 -2.45
CA LEU A 322 -16.23 -1.35 -3.63
C LEU A 322 -15.50 -2.37 -4.51
N TRP A 323 -16.14 -3.51 -4.75
CA TRP A 323 -15.50 -4.67 -5.37
C TRP A 323 -16.18 -5.07 -6.67
N GLY A 324 -15.35 -5.30 -7.68
CA GLY A 324 -15.81 -5.76 -8.99
C GLY A 324 -14.83 -6.78 -9.61
N PRO A 325 -13.85 -6.34 -10.42
CA PRO A 325 -12.99 -7.26 -11.14
C PRO A 325 -11.96 -7.99 -10.27
N GLN A 326 -11.74 -7.57 -9.04
CA GLN A 326 -10.79 -8.18 -8.10
C GLN A 326 -11.51 -8.98 -7.00
N PRO A 327 -10.85 -10.00 -6.42
CA PRO A 327 -11.43 -10.78 -5.33
C PRO A 327 -11.45 -9.99 -4.02
N GLN A 328 -12.57 -10.05 -3.32
CA GLN A 328 -12.77 -9.32 -2.06
C GLN A 328 -11.88 -9.77 -0.90
N ASN A 329 -11.34 -10.96 -0.96
CA ASN A 329 -10.43 -11.48 0.07
C ASN A 329 -8.98 -11.02 -0.11
N GLU A 330 -8.67 -10.23 -1.16
CA GLU A 330 -7.32 -9.77 -1.40
C GLU A 330 -6.74 -8.96 -0.22
N PRO A 331 -7.40 -7.94 0.35
CA PRO A 331 -6.98 -7.36 1.62
C PRO A 331 -7.62 -8.08 2.80
N TYR A 332 -6.88 -8.15 3.90
CA TYR A 332 -7.44 -8.45 5.21
C TYR A 332 -7.97 -7.16 5.84
N GLY A 333 -9.25 -7.12 6.14
CA GLY A 333 -9.93 -5.88 6.57
C GLY A 333 -9.85 -5.58 8.06
N TYR A 334 -9.22 -6.43 8.87
CA TYR A 334 -9.05 -6.27 10.34
C TYR A 334 -10.36 -6.01 11.11
N GLY A 335 -11.49 -6.50 10.61
CA GLY A 335 -12.81 -6.22 11.19
C GLY A 335 -13.32 -4.78 11.00
N ARG A 336 -12.63 -3.96 10.19
CA ARG A 336 -12.94 -2.55 9.96
C ARG A 336 -13.37 -2.24 8.52
N GLU A 337 -13.59 -3.26 7.72
CA GLU A 337 -13.93 -3.13 6.30
C GLU A 337 -15.31 -3.71 6.02
N ARG A 338 -16.20 -2.88 5.47
CA ARG A 338 -17.46 -3.32 4.86
C ARG A 338 -17.31 -3.42 3.36
N LYS A 339 -17.50 -4.61 2.82
CA LYS A 339 -17.32 -4.90 1.39
C LYS A 339 -18.65 -4.83 0.64
N ILE A 340 -18.67 -4.08 -0.45
CA ILE A 340 -19.82 -3.97 -1.35
C ILE A 340 -19.43 -4.51 -2.72
N ASN A 341 -20.18 -5.48 -3.22
CA ASN A 341 -20.02 -6.06 -4.56
C ASN A 341 -21.38 -6.42 -5.13
N LEU A 342 -21.41 -6.68 -6.43
CA LEU A 342 -22.51 -7.36 -7.10
C LEU A 342 -22.12 -8.83 -7.29
N ASP A 343 -23.09 -9.71 -7.05
CA ASP A 343 -22.89 -11.15 -7.25
C ASP A 343 -23.08 -11.47 -8.75
N LEU A 344 -21.98 -11.35 -9.50
CA LEU A 344 -21.95 -11.59 -10.93
C LEU A 344 -21.06 -12.80 -11.23
N ASP A 345 -21.52 -13.71 -12.09
CA ASP A 345 -20.77 -14.90 -12.50
C ASP A 345 -19.40 -14.59 -13.08
N CYS A 346 -19.25 -13.46 -13.77
CA CYS A 346 -17.98 -13.03 -14.36
C CYS A 346 -16.98 -12.47 -13.34
N ALA A 347 -17.40 -12.10 -12.12
CA ALA A 347 -16.55 -11.51 -11.09
C ALA A 347 -16.12 -12.54 -10.03
N PRO A 348 -14.88 -12.48 -9.53
CA PRO A 348 -13.77 -11.64 -9.99
C PRO A 348 -13.18 -12.14 -11.31
N CYS A 349 -12.83 -11.24 -12.23
CA CYS A 349 -12.31 -11.56 -13.55
C CYS A 349 -10.89 -11.06 -13.82
N PHE A 350 -10.33 -10.27 -12.89
CA PHE A 350 -9.02 -9.60 -12.99
C PHE A 350 -8.86 -8.69 -14.22
N ALA A 351 -9.95 -8.25 -14.85
CA ALA A 351 -9.86 -7.23 -15.88
C ALA A 351 -9.25 -5.95 -15.31
N GLY A 352 -8.11 -5.55 -15.86
CA GLY A 352 -7.46 -4.29 -15.45
C GLY A 352 -8.12 -3.08 -16.09
N ARG A 353 -8.62 -3.23 -17.32
CA ARG A 353 -9.23 -2.15 -18.13
C ARG A 353 -10.56 -2.60 -18.74
N SER A 354 -11.37 -1.65 -19.12
CA SER A 354 -12.70 -1.87 -19.73
C SER A 354 -12.66 -2.77 -20.97
N GLU A 355 -11.63 -2.64 -21.81
CA GLU A 355 -11.46 -3.41 -23.03
C GLU A 355 -11.25 -4.92 -22.77
N LYS A 356 -10.88 -5.28 -21.54
CA LYS A 356 -10.73 -6.68 -21.10
C LYS A 356 -11.98 -7.21 -20.40
N CYS A 357 -13.01 -6.40 -20.26
CA CYS A 357 -14.27 -6.82 -19.67
C CYS A 357 -15.05 -7.71 -20.66
N THR A 358 -15.41 -8.92 -20.23
CA THR A 358 -16.16 -9.89 -21.04
C THR A 358 -17.67 -9.84 -20.79
N ASN A 359 -18.13 -9.02 -19.84
CA ASN A 359 -19.56 -8.86 -19.58
C ASN A 359 -20.19 -8.00 -20.69
N PRO A 360 -21.34 -8.41 -21.25
CA PRO A 360 -22.07 -7.60 -22.24
C PRO A 360 -22.35 -6.17 -21.75
N ASN A 361 -22.67 -6.00 -20.48
CA ASN A 361 -22.78 -4.71 -19.81
C ASN A 361 -21.40 -4.34 -19.24
N ILE A 362 -20.56 -3.71 -20.06
CA ILE A 362 -19.17 -3.39 -19.71
C ILE A 362 -19.06 -2.76 -18.34
N LEU A 363 -18.23 -3.37 -17.46
CA LEU A 363 -17.98 -2.94 -16.08
C LEU A 363 -19.25 -2.87 -15.20
N GLN A 364 -20.25 -3.69 -15.50
CA GLN A 364 -21.47 -3.79 -14.70
C GLN A 364 -21.19 -3.89 -13.20
N CYS A 365 -20.19 -4.70 -12.83
CA CYS A 365 -19.77 -4.92 -11.44
C CYS A 365 -19.42 -3.65 -10.66
N MET A 366 -19.01 -2.57 -11.34
CA MET A 366 -18.70 -1.29 -10.70
C MET A 366 -19.79 -0.24 -10.99
N ARG A 367 -20.33 -0.21 -12.21
CA ARG A 367 -21.29 0.81 -12.63
C ARG A 367 -22.65 0.69 -11.94
N GLU A 368 -23.08 -0.53 -11.63
CA GLU A 368 -24.38 -0.79 -11.00
C GLU A 368 -24.34 -0.82 -9.47
N ILE A 369 -23.17 -0.63 -8.85
CA ILE A 369 -23.14 -0.27 -7.44
C ILE A 369 -23.74 1.13 -7.32
N SER A 370 -24.96 1.23 -6.80
CA SER A 370 -25.68 2.50 -6.71
C SER A 370 -25.22 3.34 -5.50
N ALA A 371 -25.30 4.67 -5.63
CA ALA A 371 -25.02 5.59 -4.53
C ALA A 371 -25.92 5.35 -3.30
N PRO A 372 -27.24 5.08 -3.42
CA PRO A 372 -28.07 4.73 -2.28
C PRO A 372 -27.61 3.47 -1.52
N ARG A 373 -27.06 2.46 -2.22
CA ARG A 373 -26.52 1.25 -1.56
C ARG A 373 -25.31 1.57 -0.73
N VAL A 374 -24.41 2.42 -1.26
CA VAL A 374 -23.21 2.87 -0.54
C VAL A 374 -23.59 3.78 0.64
N TYR A 375 -24.54 4.68 0.43
CA TYR A 375 -25.10 5.56 1.47
C TYR A 375 -25.68 4.75 2.65
N HIS A 376 -26.49 3.74 2.37
CA HIS A 376 -27.04 2.88 3.42
C HIS A 376 -25.95 2.13 4.21
N ALA A 377 -24.90 1.65 3.54
CA ALA A 377 -23.76 1.06 4.21
C ALA A 377 -23.03 2.07 5.09
N LEU A 378 -22.90 3.31 4.63
CA LEU A 378 -22.27 4.41 5.37
C LEU A 378 -23.06 4.75 6.65
N GLU A 379 -24.38 4.86 6.55
CA GLU A 379 -25.27 5.08 7.72
C GLU A 379 -25.06 3.99 8.78
N GLN A 380 -25.03 2.74 8.35
CA GLN A 380 -24.82 1.60 9.27
C GLN A 380 -23.46 1.63 9.96
N GLU A 381 -22.39 2.06 9.27
CA GLU A 381 -21.04 2.16 9.86
C GLU A 381 -20.89 3.35 10.81
N LEU A 382 -21.63 4.41 10.62
CA LEU A 382 -21.57 5.62 11.45
C LEU A 382 -22.57 5.61 12.62
N SER A 383 -23.54 4.67 12.61
CA SER A 383 -24.51 4.47 13.70
C SER A 383 -24.00 3.52 14.78
N GLN A 384 -22.87 2.84 14.53
CA GLN A 384 -22.17 1.95 15.46
C GLN A 384 -21.03 2.70 16.15
#